data_b6de27824666a7e907390f33c3e222fd
#
_entry.id   b6de27824666a7e907390f33c3e222fd
#
_cell.length_a   1.000
_cell.length_b   1.000
_cell.length_c   1.000
_cell.angle_alpha   90.00
_cell.angle_beta   90.00
_cell.angle_gamma   90.00
#
_symmetry.space_group_name_H-M   'P 1'
#
loop_
_entity.id
_entity.type
_entity.pdbx_description
1 polymer ?
#
loop_
_entity_poly.entity_id
_entity_poly.type
_entity_poly.pdbx_seq_one_letter_code
_entity_poly.pdbx_strand_id
1 'polypeptide(L)'
;IKIMLTMDFRSIFMGILFSVIWSSAFTSARILMSSAPPFLVLSLRFLISGILAIAIARLLGQNFNLSRQEWAGVLIIGFCQNVLNLGLNFVAMQWIDASMAVIIASMLPLVVAAISWIFLVEKPGIIGVLGLVAGMSGVLLIMINRTGDQTKLLGLLLCSVALLALAGATILLGNFFRSNKNLLMIVGLQMFVGFILLLPLTIMFEKWLINWSM
;
A
#
# COMPACT_ATOMS: atom_id res chain seq x y z
N ILE A 1 7.88 -33.06 1.86
CA ILE A 1 8.65 -32.46 2.97
C ILE A 1 10.10 -32.32 2.50
N LYS A 2 10.43 -31.33 1.69
CA LYS A 2 11.81 -30.86 1.42
C LYS A 2 11.76 -29.49 0.73
N ILE A 3 11.06 -28.53 1.35
CA ILE A 3 11.32 -27.10 1.16
C ILE A 3 11.93 -26.64 2.49
N MET A 4 13.08 -27.15 2.83
CA MET A 4 13.98 -26.52 3.80
C MET A 4 14.79 -25.49 2.98
N LEU A 5 14.27 -24.26 2.88
CA LEU A 5 14.89 -23.06 3.40
C LEU A 5 16.42 -23.06 3.31
N THR A 6 16.95 -23.02 2.11
CA THR A 6 18.14 -22.22 1.88
C THR A 6 17.66 -20.77 1.83
N MET A 7 17.43 -20.18 2.99
CA MET A 7 17.22 -18.73 3.07
C MET A 7 18.55 -18.10 2.68
N ASP A 8 18.63 -17.69 1.42
CA ASP A 8 19.80 -17.03 0.87
C ASP A 8 19.98 -15.75 1.68
N PHE A 9 21.16 -15.50 2.23
CA PHE A 9 21.47 -14.26 2.99
C PHE A 9 21.00 -13.02 2.26
N ARG A 10 21.08 -13.04 0.92
CA ARG A 10 20.58 -11.99 0.04
C ARG A 10 19.07 -11.77 0.18
N SER A 11 18.28 -12.84 0.27
CA SER A 11 16.82 -12.76 0.43
C SER A 11 16.42 -12.19 1.78
N ILE A 12 17.12 -12.58 2.85
CA ILE A 12 16.92 -12.04 4.20
C ILE A 12 17.26 -10.55 4.22
N PHE A 13 18.43 -10.18 3.69
CA PHE A 13 18.88 -8.79 3.62
C PHE A 13 17.90 -7.92 2.84
N MET A 14 17.42 -8.37 1.67
CA MET A 14 16.41 -7.66 0.88
C MET A 14 15.08 -7.50 1.63
N GLY A 15 14.65 -8.52 2.37
CA GLY A 15 13.44 -8.46 3.20
C GLY A 15 13.55 -7.44 4.33
N ILE A 16 14.69 -7.43 5.03
CA ILE A 16 14.95 -6.44 6.10
C ILE A 16 15.00 -5.02 5.51
N LEU A 17 15.75 -4.82 4.44
CA LEU A 17 15.87 -3.53 3.75
C LEU A 17 14.49 -3.01 3.29
N PHE A 18 13.70 -3.88 2.68
CA PHE A 18 12.32 -3.56 2.30
C PHE A 18 11.48 -3.13 3.50
N SER A 19 11.54 -3.89 4.60
CA SER A 19 10.76 -3.59 5.81
C SER A 19 11.15 -2.24 6.44
N VAL A 20 12.44 -1.90 6.47
CA VAL A 20 12.93 -0.62 6.97
C VAL A 20 12.48 0.53 6.07
N ILE A 21 12.61 0.40 4.75
CA ILE A 21 12.17 1.43 3.80
C ILE A 21 10.65 1.60 3.86
N TRP A 22 9.90 0.52 3.94
CA TRP A 22 8.43 0.57 3.96
C TRP A 22 7.90 1.20 5.25
N SER A 23 8.43 0.81 6.41
CA SER A 23 8.02 1.39 7.70
C SER A 23 8.43 2.86 7.83
N SER A 24 9.59 3.25 7.32
CA SER A 24 10.03 4.65 7.31
C SER A 24 9.12 5.57 6.49
N ALA A 25 8.43 5.03 5.47
CA ALA A 25 7.49 5.78 4.65
C ALA A 25 6.29 6.31 5.47
N PHE A 26 5.82 5.57 6.48
CA PHE A 26 4.73 6.03 7.36
C PHE A 26 5.17 7.17 8.29
N THR A 27 6.40 7.07 8.83
CA THR A 27 6.97 8.15 9.65
C THR A 27 7.19 9.41 8.82
N SER A 28 7.75 9.29 7.62
CA SER A 28 7.94 10.42 6.69
C SER A 28 6.59 11.04 6.29
N ALA A 29 5.58 10.21 6.05
CA ALA A 29 4.22 10.68 5.75
C ALA A 29 3.66 11.52 6.90
N ARG A 30 3.81 11.07 8.15
CA ARG A 30 3.35 11.79 9.34
C ARG A 30 4.02 13.14 9.49
N ILE A 31 5.33 13.21 9.27
CA ILE A 31 6.09 14.47 9.33
C ILE A 31 5.62 15.43 8.24
N LEU A 32 5.46 14.96 7.00
CA LEU A 32 5.00 15.81 5.90
C LEU A 32 3.58 16.35 6.13
N MET A 33 2.68 15.54 6.69
CA MET A 33 1.31 15.96 6.98
C MET A 33 1.20 16.98 8.13
N SER A 34 2.23 17.17 8.93
CA SER A 34 2.25 18.26 9.91
C SER A 34 2.41 19.63 9.25
N SER A 35 2.94 19.68 8.01
CA SER A 35 3.27 20.91 7.28
C SER A 35 2.46 21.11 6.01
N ALA A 36 1.80 20.08 5.48
CA ALA A 36 1.04 20.14 4.23
C ALA A 36 -0.16 19.17 4.23
N PRO A 37 -1.21 19.50 3.45
CA PRO A 37 -2.39 18.66 3.32
C PRO A 37 -2.08 17.27 2.74
N PRO A 38 -2.77 16.21 3.19
CA PRO A 38 -2.44 14.82 2.83
C PRO A 38 -2.53 14.52 1.33
N PHE A 39 -3.58 14.97 0.64
CA PHE A 39 -3.73 14.69 -0.79
C PHE A 39 -2.75 15.48 -1.66
N LEU A 40 -2.38 16.71 -1.25
CA LEU A 40 -1.35 17.49 -1.93
C LEU A 40 0.00 16.77 -1.87
N VAL A 41 0.39 16.31 -0.67
CA VAL A 41 1.64 15.56 -0.46
C VAL A 41 1.68 14.29 -1.31
N LEU A 42 0.58 13.52 -1.32
CA LEU A 42 0.47 12.31 -2.12
C LEU A 42 0.51 12.58 -3.62
N SER A 43 -0.21 13.60 -4.09
CA SER A 43 -0.23 13.97 -5.51
C SER A 43 1.16 14.34 -6.01
N LEU A 44 1.89 15.19 -5.28
CA LEU A 44 3.27 15.56 -5.62
C LEU A 44 4.21 14.34 -5.58
N ARG A 45 4.09 13.50 -4.56
CA ARG A 45 4.86 12.25 -4.44
C ARG A 45 4.62 11.34 -5.65
N PHE A 46 3.37 11.14 -6.06
CA PHE A 46 3.04 10.27 -7.18
C PHE A 46 3.50 10.86 -8.51
N LEU A 47 3.41 12.16 -8.69
CA LEU A 47 3.93 12.83 -9.88
C LEU A 47 5.44 12.60 -10.02
N ILE A 48 6.20 12.93 -8.98
CA ILE A 48 7.68 12.80 -8.99
C ILE A 48 8.10 11.34 -9.17
N SER A 49 7.53 10.44 -8.35
CA SER A 49 7.87 9.02 -8.39
C SER A 49 7.44 8.36 -9.70
N GLY A 50 6.31 8.76 -10.27
CA GLY A 50 5.81 8.28 -11.55
C GLY A 50 6.74 8.69 -12.70
N ILE A 51 7.15 9.98 -12.75
CA ILE A 51 8.12 10.46 -13.75
C ILE A 51 9.44 9.69 -13.64
N LEU A 52 9.99 9.56 -12.43
CA LEU A 52 11.24 8.84 -12.21
C LEU A 52 11.14 7.37 -12.60
N ALA A 53 10.05 6.68 -12.21
CA ALA A 53 9.85 5.28 -12.54
C ALA A 53 9.75 5.06 -14.05
N ILE A 54 8.99 5.90 -14.77
CA ILE A 54 8.88 5.84 -16.24
C ILE A 54 10.22 6.16 -16.90
N ALA A 55 10.94 7.18 -16.44
CA ALA A 55 12.25 7.53 -16.99
C ALA A 55 13.23 6.36 -16.87
N ILE A 56 13.35 5.76 -15.67
CA ILE A 56 14.21 4.59 -15.45
C ILE A 56 13.73 3.39 -16.26
N ALA A 57 12.42 3.13 -16.34
CA ALA A 57 11.85 2.05 -17.14
C ALA A 57 12.25 2.19 -18.64
N ARG A 58 12.20 3.42 -19.16
CA ARG A 58 12.62 3.71 -20.54
C ARG A 58 14.11 3.46 -20.76
N LEU A 59 14.95 3.88 -19.80
CA LEU A 59 16.40 3.62 -19.84
C LEU A 59 16.71 2.12 -19.81
N LEU A 60 15.87 1.32 -19.13
CA LEU A 60 15.96 -0.14 -19.09
C LEU A 60 15.33 -0.84 -20.32
N GLY A 61 14.90 -0.10 -21.32
CA GLY A 61 14.31 -0.64 -22.55
C GLY A 61 12.87 -1.13 -22.39
N GLN A 62 12.18 -0.78 -21.31
CA GLN A 62 10.76 -1.11 -21.14
C GLN A 62 9.87 -0.20 -22.01
N ASN A 63 8.76 -0.75 -22.50
CA ASN A 63 7.87 -0.09 -23.45
C ASN A 63 6.46 0.15 -22.87
N PHE A 64 5.73 1.10 -23.49
CA PHE A 64 4.32 1.39 -23.19
C PHE A 64 3.35 0.40 -23.86
N ASN A 65 3.84 -0.60 -24.58
CA ASN A 65 2.99 -1.55 -25.30
C ASN A 65 2.32 -2.51 -24.30
N LEU A 66 1.22 -2.03 -23.72
CA LEU A 66 0.37 -2.77 -22.80
C LEU A 66 -0.92 -3.18 -23.52
N SER A 67 -1.36 -4.41 -23.31
CA SER A 67 -2.65 -4.90 -23.75
C SER A 67 -3.80 -4.15 -23.07
N ARG A 68 -5.01 -4.26 -23.60
CA ARG A 68 -6.20 -3.67 -22.96
C ARG A 68 -6.43 -4.18 -21.52
N GLN A 69 -6.14 -5.46 -21.29
CA GLN A 69 -6.25 -6.05 -19.94
C GLN A 69 -5.22 -5.47 -18.98
N GLU A 70 -3.97 -5.27 -19.44
CA GLU A 70 -2.92 -4.66 -18.62
C GLU A 70 -3.22 -3.19 -18.31
N TRP A 71 -3.78 -2.43 -19.27
CA TRP A 71 -4.25 -1.08 -19.00
C TRP A 71 -5.38 -1.04 -17.97
N ALA A 72 -6.34 -1.96 -18.05
CA ALA A 72 -7.37 -2.10 -17.02
C ALA A 72 -6.74 -2.43 -15.66
N GLY A 73 -5.73 -3.33 -15.63
CA GLY A 73 -4.95 -3.63 -14.42
C GLY A 73 -4.24 -2.39 -13.86
N VAL A 74 -3.58 -1.58 -14.69
CA VAL A 74 -2.94 -0.32 -14.28
C VAL A 74 -3.94 0.61 -13.61
N LEU A 75 -5.13 0.80 -14.21
CA LEU A 75 -6.15 1.69 -13.67
C LEU A 75 -6.73 1.18 -12.35
N ILE A 76 -7.14 -0.09 -12.29
CA ILE A 76 -7.78 -0.69 -11.12
C ILE A 76 -6.79 -0.76 -9.95
N ILE A 77 -5.57 -1.28 -10.20
CA ILE A 77 -4.56 -1.41 -9.15
C ILE A 77 -4.07 -0.03 -8.73
N GLY A 78 -3.86 0.90 -9.67
CA GLY A 78 -3.50 2.28 -9.38
C GLY A 78 -4.55 2.98 -8.50
N PHE A 79 -5.84 2.78 -8.77
CA PHE A 79 -6.91 3.29 -7.94
C PHE A 79 -6.91 2.63 -6.54
N CYS A 80 -6.89 1.30 -6.47
CA CYS A 80 -6.93 0.58 -5.20
C CYS A 80 -5.70 0.86 -4.32
N GLN A 81 -4.50 0.87 -4.91
CA GLN A 81 -3.25 1.00 -4.17
C GLN A 81 -2.90 2.45 -3.84
N ASN A 82 -3.07 3.38 -4.80
CA ASN A 82 -2.61 4.75 -4.62
C ASN A 82 -3.71 5.66 -4.06
N VAL A 83 -4.95 5.52 -4.54
CA VAL A 83 -6.05 6.38 -4.09
C VAL A 83 -6.68 5.82 -2.82
N LEU A 84 -7.18 4.58 -2.86
CA LEU A 84 -7.84 4.01 -1.70
C LEU A 84 -6.85 3.68 -0.58
N ASN A 85 -5.84 2.86 -0.83
CA ASN A 85 -4.93 2.47 0.25
C ASN A 85 -4.13 3.65 0.79
N LEU A 86 -3.34 4.34 -0.03
CA LEU A 86 -2.50 5.43 0.47
C LEU A 86 -3.33 6.66 0.83
N GLY A 87 -4.36 7.02 0.05
CA GLY A 87 -5.23 8.15 0.36
C GLY A 87 -5.93 7.99 1.70
N LEU A 88 -6.59 6.84 1.94
CA LEU A 88 -7.28 6.60 3.21
C LEU A 88 -6.32 6.49 4.40
N ASN A 89 -5.11 5.91 4.22
CA ASN A 89 -4.10 5.89 5.28
C ASN A 89 -3.63 7.30 5.65
N PHE A 90 -3.40 8.17 4.66
CA PHE A 90 -3.00 9.55 4.93
C PHE A 90 -4.11 10.34 5.64
N VAL A 91 -5.35 10.15 5.22
CA VAL A 91 -6.51 10.74 5.92
C VAL A 91 -6.62 10.18 7.34
N ALA A 92 -6.51 8.85 7.52
CA ALA A 92 -6.62 8.20 8.81
C ALA A 92 -5.57 8.68 9.83
N MET A 93 -4.35 8.96 9.36
CA MET A 93 -3.26 9.47 10.20
C MET A 93 -3.51 10.88 10.78
N GLN A 94 -4.60 11.55 10.41
CA GLN A 94 -5.05 12.76 11.11
C GLN A 94 -5.65 12.45 12.50
N TRP A 95 -6.16 11.23 12.71
CA TRP A 95 -6.82 10.81 13.94
C TRP A 95 -6.06 9.72 14.71
N ILE A 96 -5.19 8.96 14.02
CA ILE A 96 -4.40 7.88 14.62
C ILE A 96 -2.91 8.10 14.40
N ASP A 97 -2.10 7.46 15.25
CA ASP A 97 -0.64 7.51 15.12
C ASP A 97 -0.15 6.66 13.95
N ALA A 98 0.98 7.06 13.34
CA ALA A 98 1.63 6.30 12.29
C ALA A 98 1.94 4.85 12.69
N SER A 99 2.27 4.61 13.97
CA SER A 99 2.50 3.26 14.52
C SER A 99 1.27 2.37 14.41
N MET A 100 0.06 2.91 14.64
CA MET A 100 -1.19 2.18 14.49
C MET A 100 -1.46 1.84 13.02
N ALA A 101 -1.26 2.79 12.11
CA ALA A 101 -1.40 2.56 10.68
C ALA A 101 -0.44 1.46 10.18
N VAL A 102 0.82 1.45 10.65
CA VAL A 102 1.80 0.40 10.32
C VAL A 102 1.38 -0.96 10.85
N ILE A 103 0.87 -1.04 12.09
CA ILE A 103 0.40 -2.30 12.68
C ILE A 103 -0.74 -2.88 11.82
N ILE A 104 -1.72 -2.07 11.42
CA ILE A 104 -2.82 -2.50 10.55
C ILE A 104 -2.26 -2.93 9.18
N ALA A 105 -1.39 -2.13 8.57
CA ALA A 105 -0.79 -2.46 7.28
C ALA A 105 0.04 -3.76 7.30
N SER A 106 0.66 -4.10 8.44
CA SER A 106 1.42 -5.34 8.61
C SER A 106 0.55 -6.60 8.56
N MET A 107 -0.78 -6.46 8.70
CA MET A 107 -1.72 -7.57 8.50
C MET A 107 -1.91 -7.94 7.01
N LEU A 108 -1.33 -7.19 6.07
CA LEU A 108 -1.51 -7.44 4.63
C LEU A 108 -1.31 -8.92 4.24
N PRO A 109 -0.24 -9.61 4.63
CA PRO A 109 -0.06 -11.02 4.27
C PRO A 109 -1.18 -11.93 4.81
N LEU A 110 -1.68 -11.63 6.02
CA LEU A 110 -2.77 -12.38 6.65
C LEU A 110 -4.09 -12.17 5.90
N VAL A 111 -4.39 -10.94 5.54
CA VAL A 111 -5.62 -10.59 4.79
C VAL A 111 -5.56 -11.16 3.38
N VAL A 112 -4.42 -11.07 2.69
CA VAL A 112 -4.23 -11.68 1.36
C VAL A 112 -4.42 -13.21 1.45
N ALA A 113 -3.84 -13.87 2.45
CA ALA A 113 -4.01 -15.31 2.67
C ALA A 113 -5.47 -15.68 2.94
N ALA A 114 -6.18 -14.89 3.77
CA ALA A 114 -7.60 -15.11 4.06
C ALA A 114 -8.48 -14.95 2.81
N ILE A 115 -8.27 -13.89 2.02
CA ILE A 115 -9.00 -13.67 0.77
C ILE A 115 -8.70 -14.77 -0.23
N SER A 116 -7.44 -15.17 -0.38
CA SER A 116 -7.03 -16.26 -1.28
C SER A 116 -7.67 -17.58 -0.87
N TRP A 117 -7.78 -17.85 0.41
CA TRP A 117 -8.45 -19.05 0.91
C TRP A 117 -9.95 -19.05 0.58
N ILE A 118 -10.63 -17.91 0.76
CA ILE A 118 -12.08 -17.81 0.55
C ILE A 118 -12.43 -17.83 -0.95
N PHE A 119 -11.69 -17.09 -1.77
CA PHE A 119 -12.06 -16.82 -3.17
C PHE A 119 -11.25 -17.60 -4.21
N LEU A 120 -10.00 -17.98 -3.91
CA LEU A 120 -9.09 -18.62 -4.88
C LEU A 120 -8.90 -20.13 -4.65
N VAL A 121 -9.64 -20.72 -3.71
CA VAL A 121 -9.59 -22.17 -3.40
C VAL A 121 -8.20 -22.66 -2.96
N GLU A 122 -7.28 -21.80 -2.64
CA GLU A 122 -5.99 -22.15 -2.04
C GLU A 122 -6.22 -22.45 -0.55
N LYS A 123 -6.28 -23.75 -0.20
CA LYS A 123 -6.48 -24.17 1.19
C LYS A 123 -5.17 -24.06 1.96
N PRO A 124 -5.03 -23.12 2.91
CA PRO A 124 -3.88 -23.10 3.79
C PRO A 124 -3.86 -24.37 4.65
N GLY A 125 -2.68 -24.94 4.87
CA GLY A 125 -2.54 -26.02 5.84
C GLY A 125 -2.91 -25.56 7.26
N ILE A 126 -3.11 -26.51 8.16
CA ILE A 126 -3.54 -26.24 9.54
C ILE A 126 -2.62 -25.24 10.27
N ILE A 127 -1.32 -25.30 10.00
CA ILE A 127 -0.30 -24.37 10.54
C ILE A 127 -0.55 -22.95 10.00
N GLY A 128 -0.93 -22.80 8.73
CA GLY A 128 -1.28 -21.52 8.13
C GLY A 128 -2.52 -20.89 8.77
N VAL A 129 -3.56 -21.70 9.03
CA VAL A 129 -4.77 -21.25 9.73
C VAL A 129 -4.46 -20.81 11.15
N LEU A 130 -3.67 -21.57 11.89
CA LEU A 130 -3.26 -21.21 13.26
C LEU A 130 -2.46 -19.89 13.26
N GLY A 131 -1.53 -19.71 12.31
CA GLY A 131 -0.77 -18.48 12.15
C GLY A 131 -1.67 -17.28 11.81
N LEU A 132 -2.67 -17.47 10.94
CA LEU A 132 -3.65 -16.46 10.58
C LEU A 132 -4.46 -16.00 11.80
N VAL A 133 -5.01 -16.96 12.55
CA VAL A 133 -5.80 -16.67 13.78
C VAL A 133 -4.93 -15.98 14.83
N ALA A 134 -3.72 -16.48 15.09
CA ALA A 134 -2.82 -15.87 16.06
C ALA A 134 -2.42 -14.44 15.68
N GLY A 135 -2.10 -14.20 14.39
CA GLY A 135 -1.76 -12.88 13.88
C GLY A 135 -2.91 -11.89 14.00
N MET A 136 -4.12 -12.28 13.58
CA MET A 136 -5.32 -11.44 13.70
C MET A 136 -5.66 -11.14 15.17
N SER A 137 -5.58 -12.15 16.05
CA SER A 137 -5.82 -11.97 17.50
C SER A 137 -4.84 -10.99 18.14
N GLY A 138 -3.55 -11.08 17.77
CA GLY A 138 -2.52 -10.15 18.25
C GLY A 138 -2.83 -8.69 17.91
N VAL A 139 -3.23 -8.41 16.66
CA VAL A 139 -3.59 -7.06 16.25
C VAL A 139 -4.89 -6.59 16.93
N LEU A 140 -5.90 -7.44 17.04
CA LEU A 140 -7.14 -7.12 17.76
C LEU A 140 -6.87 -6.75 19.21
N LEU A 141 -6.00 -7.48 19.93
CA LEU A 141 -5.61 -7.16 21.29
C LEU A 141 -4.94 -5.78 21.41
N ILE A 142 -4.08 -5.42 20.45
CA ILE A 142 -3.46 -4.09 20.41
C ILE A 142 -4.52 -3.01 20.16
N MET A 143 -5.47 -3.27 19.27
CA MET A 143 -6.53 -2.32 18.92
C MET A 143 -7.47 -2.06 20.09
N ILE A 144 -7.95 -3.09 20.79
CA ILE A 144 -8.87 -2.96 21.93
C ILE A 144 -8.31 -2.05 23.03
N ASN A 145 -7.02 -2.14 23.31
CA ASN A 145 -6.38 -1.31 24.35
C ASN A 145 -6.20 0.16 23.94
N ARG A 146 -6.46 0.52 22.67
CA ARG A 146 -6.22 1.88 22.17
C ARG A 146 -7.47 2.60 21.63
N THR A 147 -8.64 1.95 21.66
CA THR A 147 -9.89 2.46 21.04
C THR A 147 -10.80 3.30 21.95
N GLY A 148 -10.28 3.93 22.99
CA GLY A 148 -11.10 4.71 23.93
C GLY A 148 -11.75 6.00 23.39
N ASP A 149 -11.56 6.36 22.11
CA ASP A 149 -12.02 7.62 21.52
C ASP A 149 -12.70 7.38 20.16
N GLN A 150 -13.88 7.97 19.94
CA GLN A 150 -14.65 7.81 18.68
C GLN A 150 -13.88 8.30 17.46
N THR A 151 -13.06 9.33 17.58
CA THR A 151 -12.23 9.84 16.49
C THR A 151 -11.17 8.83 16.06
N LYS A 152 -10.61 8.11 17.02
CA LYS A 152 -9.66 7.01 16.74
C LYS A 152 -10.32 5.84 16.01
N LEU A 153 -11.60 5.55 16.32
CA LEU A 153 -12.35 4.49 15.62
C LEU A 153 -12.48 4.78 14.14
N LEU A 154 -12.77 6.02 13.75
CA LEU A 154 -12.83 6.42 12.33
C LEU A 154 -11.49 6.18 11.63
N GLY A 155 -10.38 6.60 12.23
CA GLY A 155 -9.04 6.36 11.70
C GLY A 155 -8.72 4.86 11.52
N LEU A 156 -9.11 4.03 12.48
CA LEU A 156 -8.94 2.57 12.40
C LEU A 156 -9.78 1.95 11.28
N LEU A 157 -11.03 2.39 11.10
CA LEU A 157 -11.90 1.94 10.02
C LEU A 157 -11.32 2.31 8.64
N LEU A 158 -10.84 3.54 8.49
CA LEU A 158 -10.20 3.99 7.25
C LEU A 158 -8.95 3.18 6.91
N CYS A 159 -8.08 2.90 7.89
CA CYS A 159 -6.92 2.02 7.69
C CYS A 159 -7.32 0.58 7.35
N SER A 160 -8.40 0.07 7.93
CA SER A 160 -8.90 -1.27 7.63
C SER A 160 -9.41 -1.37 6.19
N VAL A 161 -10.16 -0.37 5.72
CA VAL A 161 -10.60 -0.27 4.32
C VAL A 161 -9.39 -0.12 3.38
N ALA A 162 -8.41 0.69 3.75
CA ALA A 162 -7.15 0.86 3.02
C ALA A 162 -6.40 -0.47 2.87
N LEU A 163 -6.32 -1.26 3.94
CA LEU A 163 -5.71 -2.58 3.94
C LEU A 163 -6.44 -3.56 3.00
N LEU A 164 -7.78 -3.57 3.01
CA LEU A 164 -8.56 -4.41 2.09
C LEU A 164 -8.35 -4.00 0.63
N ALA A 165 -8.28 -2.71 0.34
CA ALA A 165 -7.97 -2.20 -0.99
C ALA A 165 -6.57 -2.63 -1.45
N LEU A 166 -5.57 -2.57 -0.56
CA LEU A 166 -4.21 -3.02 -0.83
C LEU A 166 -4.14 -4.54 -1.05
N ALA A 167 -4.85 -5.32 -0.25
CA ALA A 167 -4.92 -6.78 -0.40
C ALA A 167 -5.54 -7.16 -1.76
N GLY A 168 -6.65 -6.51 -2.15
CA GLY A 168 -7.24 -6.68 -3.46
C GLY A 168 -6.30 -6.31 -4.59
N ALA A 169 -5.62 -5.16 -4.50
CA ALA A 169 -4.61 -4.73 -5.47
C ALA A 169 -3.47 -5.75 -5.60
N THR A 170 -2.99 -6.31 -4.48
CA THR A 170 -1.92 -7.31 -4.46
C THR A 170 -2.31 -8.59 -5.20
N ILE A 171 -3.53 -9.08 -4.99
CA ILE A 171 -4.06 -10.26 -5.68
C ILE A 171 -4.22 -9.99 -7.17
N LEU A 172 -4.78 -8.84 -7.53
CA LEU A 172 -4.96 -8.44 -8.93
C LEU A 172 -3.63 -8.24 -9.64
N LEU A 173 -2.60 -7.70 -8.97
CA LEU A 173 -1.26 -7.54 -9.52
C LEU A 173 -0.69 -8.89 -9.99
N GLY A 174 -0.83 -9.93 -9.17
CA GLY A 174 -0.42 -11.28 -9.51
C GLY A 174 -1.15 -11.84 -10.74
N ASN A 175 -2.43 -11.53 -10.90
CA ASN A 175 -3.23 -12.02 -12.02
C ASN A 175 -2.96 -11.28 -13.33
N PHE A 176 -2.85 -9.94 -13.28
CA PHE A 176 -2.69 -9.13 -14.49
C PHE A 176 -1.25 -9.10 -15.02
N PHE A 177 -0.24 -9.21 -14.14
CA PHE A 177 1.15 -8.89 -14.50
C PHE A 177 2.18 -9.99 -14.19
N ARG A 178 1.74 -11.22 -13.89
CA ARG A 178 2.62 -12.35 -13.48
C ARG A 178 3.81 -12.61 -14.41
N SER A 179 3.67 -12.36 -15.70
CA SER A 179 4.72 -12.62 -16.72
C SER A 179 5.18 -11.35 -17.44
N ASN A 180 4.79 -10.17 -16.99
CA ASN A 180 5.11 -8.95 -17.72
C ASN A 180 6.54 -8.48 -17.42
N LYS A 181 7.29 -8.21 -18.49
CA LYS A 181 8.68 -7.71 -18.40
C LYS A 181 8.74 -6.18 -18.15
N ASN A 182 7.61 -5.48 -18.26
CA ASN A 182 7.52 -4.01 -18.15
C ASN A 182 7.05 -3.57 -16.74
N LEU A 183 7.41 -4.29 -15.68
CA LEU A 183 6.89 -4.05 -14.33
C LEU A 183 7.15 -2.63 -13.83
N LEU A 184 8.34 -2.07 -14.08
CA LEU A 184 8.67 -0.72 -13.62
C LEU A 184 7.86 0.34 -14.37
N MET A 185 7.62 0.14 -15.66
CA MET A 185 6.73 0.98 -16.47
C MET A 185 5.30 0.95 -15.91
N ILE A 186 4.78 -0.24 -15.59
CA ILE A 186 3.45 -0.43 -14.99
C ILE A 186 3.33 0.30 -13.66
N VAL A 187 4.34 0.18 -12.78
CA VAL A 187 4.37 0.88 -11.50
C VAL A 187 4.36 2.40 -11.69
N GLY A 188 5.17 2.92 -12.63
CA GLY A 188 5.16 4.35 -12.96
C GLY A 188 3.81 4.84 -13.46
N LEU A 189 3.14 4.08 -14.34
CA LEU A 189 1.81 4.40 -14.83
C LEU A 189 0.75 4.37 -13.72
N GLN A 190 0.81 3.39 -12.80
CA GLN A 190 -0.08 3.34 -11.64
C GLN A 190 0.07 4.58 -10.73
N MET A 191 1.30 5.08 -10.56
CA MET A 191 1.54 6.32 -9.82
C MET A 191 0.92 7.53 -10.53
N PHE A 192 1.00 7.60 -11.86
CA PHE A 192 0.29 8.64 -12.62
C PHE A 192 -1.23 8.56 -12.46
N VAL A 193 -1.80 7.36 -12.43
CA VAL A 193 -3.23 7.18 -12.11
C VAL A 193 -3.55 7.75 -10.73
N GLY A 194 -2.71 7.46 -9.72
CA GLY A 194 -2.83 8.04 -8.38
C GLY A 194 -2.80 9.57 -8.40
N PHE A 195 -1.83 10.16 -9.11
CA PHE A 195 -1.71 11.61 -9.27
C PHE A 195 -2.97 12.22 -9.91
N ILE A 196 -3.41 11.69 -11.06
CA ILE A 196 -4.56 12.22 -11.81
C ILE A 196 -5.85 12.15 -10.97
N LEU A 197 -6.03 11.10 -10.19
CA LEU A 197 -7.25 10.91 -9.40
C LEU A 197 -7.23 11.70 -8.07
N LEU A 198 -6.06 11.89 -7.45
CA LEU A 198 -5.95 12.67 -6.21
C LEU A 198 -5.87 14.17 -6.45
N LEU A 199 -5.37 14.62 -7.59
CA LEU A 199 -5.25 16.04 -7.91
C LEU A 199 -6.59 16.81 -7.81
N PRO A 200 -7.72 16.31 -8.36
CA PRO A 200 -9.02 16.96 -8.18
C PRO A 200 -9.46 17.03 -6.72
N LEU A 201 -9.19 15.97 -5.93
CA LEU A 201 -9.51 15.96 -4.49
C LEU A 201 -8.70 17.01 -3.72
N THR A 202 -7.43 17.17 -4.07
CA THR A 202 -6.58 18.24 -3.51
C THR A 202 -7.16 19.62 -3.82
N ILE A 203 -7.57 19.87 -5.08
CA ILE A 203 -8.10 21.17 -5.50
C ILE A 203 -9.45 21.48 -4.84
N MET A 204 -10.31 20.47 -4.68
CA MET A 204 -11.68 20.66 -4.17
C MET A 204 -11.75 20.70 -2.64
N PHE A 205 -10.94 19.94 -1.94
CA PHE A 205 -11.10 19.70 -0.50
C PHE A 205 -9.97 20.26 0.36
N GLU A 206 -8.81 20.59 -0.22
CA GLU A 206 -7.66 21.05 0.56
C GLU A 206 -7.32 22.52 0.27
N LYS A 207 -7.02 23.26 1.33
CA LYS A 207 -6.41 24.60 1.19
C LYS A 207 -4.93 24.42 0.88
N TRP A 208 -4.44 25.02 -0.19
CA TRP A 208 -3.04 24.95 -0.65
C TRP A 208 -2.10 25.76 0.26
N LEU A 209 -2.15 25.53 1.56
CA LEU A 209 -1.30 26.18 2.54
C LEU A 209 -0.19 25.22 2.93
N ILE A 210 1.00 25.47 2.41
CA ILE A 210 2.22 24.76 2.85
C ILE A 210 2.89 25.66 3.90
N ASN A 211 3.03 25.14 5.10
CA ASN A 211 3.77 25.85 6.14
C ASN A 211 5.27 25.56 6.00
N TRP A 212 6.02 26.53 5.49
CA TRP A 212 7.46 26.43 5.24
C TRP A 212 8.31 26.79 6.47
N SER A 213 7.71 27.06 7.63
CA SER A 213 8.39 27.54 8.84
C SER A 213 8.84 26.42 9.79
N MET A 214 9.31 25.29 9.26
CA MET A 214 9.99 24.26 10.06
C MET A 214 11.49 24.28 9.85
#